data_1f3bfd1e6e4b86f4c26a8cce8dc7e389
#
_entry.id   1f3bfd1e6e4b86f4c26a8cce8dc7e389
#
_cell.length_a   1.000
_cell.length_b   1.000
_cell.length_c   1.000
_cell.angle_alpha   90.00
_cell.angle_beta   90.00
_cell.angle_gamma   90.00
#
_symmetry.space_group_name_H-M   'P 1'
#
loop_
_entity.id
_entity.type
_entity.pdbx_description
1 polymer ?
#
loop_
_entity_poly.entity_id
_entity_poly.type
_entity_poly.pdbx_seq_one_letter_code
_entity_poly.pdbx_strand_id
1 'polypeptide(L)'
;MFKRILVPMDGSIGATKALDMAVQMQKSTGAELLLLTVYRHHSLLEASTSMVRPADPGNIDQALRDHAKEVADTAKRHAVEQGANAPRAFVKSGQPARTIVRFSKDREVDLIVLGSRGLGDLEGYLLGSVSHKVTSLADCPVMVV
;
A
#
# COMPACT_ATOMS: atom_id res chain seq x y z
N MET A 1 4.16 -2.37 -23.20
CA MET A 1 3.97 -1.25 -22.29
C MET A 1 4.11 -1.74 -20.85
N PHE A 2 3.25 -1.38 -19.90
CA PHE A 2 3.40 -1.86 -18.52
C PHE A 2 3.05 -3.34 -18.40
N LYS A 3 3.91 -4.09 -17.69
CA LYS A 3 3.73 -5.53 -17.45
C LYS A 3 3.27 -5.84 -16.03
N ARG A 4 3.67 -5.03 -15.04
CA ARG A 4 3.29 -5.18 -13.62
C ARG A 4 3.03 -3.85 -13.00
N ILE A 5 1.81 -3.68 -12.49
CA ILE A 5 1.36 -2.47 -11.83
C ILE A 5 1.20 -2.77 -10.34
N LEU A 6 1.80 -1.96 -9.48
CA LEU A 6 1.67 -2.06 -8.03
C LEU A 6 0.84 -0.92 -7.48
N VAL A 7 -0.14 -1.24 -6.65
CA VAL A 7 -0.95 -0.25 -5.95
C VAL A 7 -0.83 -0.47 -4.45
N PRO A 8 -0.14 0.42 -3.74
CA PRO A 8 -0.15 0.40 -2.28
C PRO A 8 -1.54 0.75 -1.74
N MET A 9 -2.03 -0.06 -0.80
CA MET A 9 -3.35 0.08 -0.20
C MET A 9 -3.24 0.28 1.31
N ASP A 10 -3.80 1.35 1.82
CA ASP A 10 -3.82 1.67 3.25
C ASP A 10 -5.24 1.82 3.81
N GLY A 11 -6.27 1.55 3.00
CA GLY A 11 -7.66 1.72 3.38
C GLY A 11 -8.21 3.12 3.18
N SER A 12 -7.39 4.06 2.68
CA SER A 12 -7.84 5.44 2.43
C SER A 12 -8.66 5.56 1.14
N ILE A 13 -9.41 6.67 1.04
CA ILE A 13 -10.14 7.02 -0.18
C ILE A 13 -9.15 7.25 -1.33
N GLY A 14 -8.02 7.90 -1.05
CA GLY A 14 -7.00 8.14 -2.06
C GLY A 14 -6.43 6.86 -2.66
N ALA A 15 -6.17 5.86 -1.82
CA ALA A 15 -5.70 4.56 -2.29
C ALA A 15 -6.75 3.86 -3.16
N THR A 16 -8.02 3.96 -2.80
CA THR A 16 -9.11 3.38 -3.62
C THR A 16 -9.21 4.06 -4.98
N LYS A 17 -9.05 5.38 -5.04
CA LYS A 17 -9.01 6.10 -6.33
C LYS A 17 -7.82 5.65 -7.19
N ALA A 18 -6.67 5.46 -6.57
CA ALA A 18 -5.48 4.94 -7.26
C ALA A 18 -5.74 3.54 -7.80
N LEU A 19 -6.39 2.69 -7.01
CA LEU A 19 -6.75 1.34 -7.43
C LEU A 19 -7.70 1.37 -8.65
N ASP A 20 -8.70 2.23 -8.63
CA ASP A 20 -9.63 2.37 -9.76
C ASP A 20 -8.88 2.75 -11.04
N MET A 21 -7.93 3.67 -10.95
CA MET A 21 -7.10 4.06 -12.08
C MET A 21 -6.24 2.89 -12.56
N ALA A 22 -5.63 2.16 -11.63
CA ALA A 22 -4.79 1.01 -11.97
C ALA A 22 -5.58 -0.10 -12.66
N VAL A 23 -6.82 -0.33 -12.25
CA VAL A 23 -7.70 -1.30 -12.90
C VAL A 23 -7.96 -0.89 -14.35
N GLN A 24 -8.22 0.40 -14.60
CA GLN A 24 -8.38 0.89 -15.97
C GLN A 24 -7.11 0.65 -16.81
N MET A 25 -5.95 0.91 -16.23
CA MET A 25 -4.67 0.69 -16.91
C MET A 25 -4.41 -0.79 -17.15
N GLN A 26 -4.79 -1.67 -16.23
CA GLN A 26 -4.69 -3.11 -16.43
C GLN A 26 -5.52 -3.54 -17.64
N LYS A 27 -6.74 -3.04 -17.75
CA LYS A 27 -7.61 -3.38 -18.88
C LYS A 27 -7.00 -2.96 -20.21
N SER A 28 -6.30 -1.83 -20.24
CA SER A 28 -5.68 -1.30 -21.46
C SER A 28 -4.38 -1.99 -21.83
N THR A 29 -3.60 -2.45 -20.85
CA THR A 29 -2.24 -2.96 -21.06
C THR A 29 -2.12 -4.47 -20.92
N GLY A 30 -3.05 -5.13 -20.24
CA GLY A 30 -2.93 -6.54 -19.89
C GLY A 30 -1.93 -6.80 -18.76
N ALA A 31 -1.50 -5.77 -18.03
CA ALA A 31 -0.53 -5.90 -16.95
C ALA A 31 -1.05 -6.77 -15.80
N GLU A 32 -0.13 -7.40 -15.05
CA GLU A 32 -0.47 -7.97 -13.75
C GLU A 32 -0.75 -6.84 -12.76
N LEU A 33 -1.76 -7.01 -11.92
CA LEU A 33 -2.12 -6.04 -10.88
C LEU A 33 -1.76 -6.61 -9.51
N LEU A 34 -0.83 -5.94 -8.83
CA LEU A 34 -0.36 -6.29 -7.50
C LEU A 34 -0.81 -5.23 -6.50
N LEU A 35 -1.39 -5.67 -5.39
CA LEU A 35 -1.83 -4.80 -4.30
C LEU A 35 -0.96 -5.08 -3.09
N LEU A 36 -0.48 -4.04 -2.41
CA LEU A 36 0.38 -4.20 -1.25
C LEU A 36 -0.13 -3.35 -0.09
N THR A 37 -0.37 -3.99 1.04
CA THR A 37 -0.67 -3.31 2.30
C THR A 37 0.51 -3.52 3.25
N VAL A 38 1.05 -2.42 3.76
CA VAL A 38 2.18 -2.43 4.69
C VAL A 38 1.69 -1.99 6.07
N TYR A 39 2.00 -2.76 7.10
CA TYR A 39 1.74 -2.38 8.48
C TYR A 39 3.06 -2.24 9.22
N ARG A 40 3.08 -1.38 10.25
CA ARG A 40 4.27 -1.17 11.09
C ARG A 40 4.23 -2.14 12.27
N HIS A 41 5.38 -2.77 12.54
CA HIS A 41 5.53 -3.53 13.78
C HIS A 41 5.41 -2.60 14.98
N HIS A 42 4.76 -3.07 16.04
CA HIS A 42 4.82 -2.42 17.32
C HIS A 42 6.17 -2.75 17.96
N SER A 43 7.10 -1.80 17.94
CA SER A 43 8.44 -2.03 18.45
C SER A 43 8.46 -2.03 19.98
N LEU A 44 9.42 -2.75 20.57
CA LEU A 44 9.64 -2.72 22.02
C LEU A 44 9.97 -1.30 22.50
N LEU A 45 10.65 -0.50 21.66
CA LEU A 45 10.97 0.88 21.98
C LEU A 45 9.70 1.73 22.08
N GLU A 46 8.77 1.59 21.16
CA GLU A 46 7.48 2.26 21.21
C GLU A 46 6.67 1.83 22.43
N ALA A 47 6.69 0.54 22.74
CA ALA A 47 6.06 0.01 23.95
C ALA A 47 6.67 0.58 25.22
N SER A 48 7.99 0.78 25.26
CA SER A 48 8.67 1.32 26.44
C SER A 48 8.44 2.81 26.66
N THR A 49 8.13 3.57 25.61
CA THR A 49 7.83 5.01 25.70
C THR A 49 6.35 5.27 25.96
N SER A 50 5.50 4.28 25.82
CA SER A 50 4.06 4.39 26.08
C SER A 50 3.79 4.33 27.58
N MET A 51 2.90 5.21 28.06
CA MET A 51 2.42 5.19 29.44
C MET A 51 1.60 3.93 29.74
N VAL A 52 1.03 3.32 28.72
CA VAL A 52 0.27 2.07 28.81
C VAL A 52 1.03 1.00 28.07
N ARG A 53 1.67 0.11 28.81
CA ARG A 53 2.32 -1.04 28.20
C ARG A 53 1.27 -2.05 27.81
N PRO A 54 1.26 -2.52 26.54
CA PRO A 54 0.43 -3.66 26.20
C PRO A 54 0.89 -4.88 26.98
N ALA A 55 -0.06 -5.68 27.43
CA ALA A 55 0.24 -6.90 28.19
C ALA A 55 1.06 -7.90 27.36
N ASP A 56 0.91 -7.87 26.02
CA ASP A 56 1.59 -8.75 25.10
C ASP A 56 1.82 -8.05 23.77
N PRO A 57 3.07 -7.63 23.46
CA PRO A 57 3.40 -7.00 22.17
C PRO A 57 3.10 -7.87 20.96
N GLY A 58 3.15 -9.20 21.07
CA GLY A 58 2.81 -10.13 20.00
C GLY A 58 1.34 -10.04 19.61
N ASN A 59 0.45 -9.80 20.56
CA ASN A 59 -0.99 -9.61 20.27
C ASN A 59 -1.25 -8.32 19.50
N ILE A 60 -0.48 -7.27 19.75
CA ILE A 60 -0.60 -6.01 19.00
C ILE A 60 -0.15 -6.19 17.56
N ASP A 61 0.99 -6.84 17.34
CA ASP A 61 1.48 -7.12 16.00
C ASP A 61 0.50 -8.02 15.23
N GLN A 62 -0.08 -9.00 15.91
CA GLN A 62 -1.10 -9.85 15.30
C GLN A 62 -2.34 -9.06 14.92
N ALA A 63 -2.80 -8.13 15.76
CA ALA A 63 -3.95 -7.28 15.48
C ALA A 63 -3.67 -6.34 14.29
N LEU A 64 -2.48 -5.76 14.22
CA LEU A 64 -2.06 -4.92 13.09
C LEU A 64 -2.01 -5.71 11.79
N ARG A 65 -1.47 -6.91 11.85
CA ARG A 65 -1.40 -7.81 10.70
C ARG A 65 -2.79 -8.21 10.21
N ASP A 66 -3.68 -8.56 11.13
CA ASP A 66 -5.06 -8.95 10.81
C ASP A 66 -5.82 -7.79 10.16
N HIS A 67 -5.65 -6.57 10.68
CA HIS A 67 -6.23 -5.38 10.09
C HIS A 67 -5.69 -5.14 8.67
N ALA A 68 -4.38 -5.30 8.47
CA ALA A 68 -3.76 -5.16 7.15
C ALA A 68 -4.30 -6.19 6.16
N LYS A 69 -4.55 -7.42 6.61
CA LYS A 69 -5.18 -8.45 5.78
C LYS A 69 -6.59 -8.06 5.37
N GLU A 70 -7.37 -7.46 6.27
CA GLU A 70 -8.71 -6.98 5.94
C GLU A 70 -8.66 -5.88 4.89
N VAL A 71 -7.73 -4.93 5.02
CA VAL A 71 -7.52 -3.87 4.02
C VAL A 71 -7.17 -4.49 2.66
N ALA A 72 -6.25 -5.45 2.65
CA ALA A 72 -5.82 -6.13 1.43
C ALA A 72 -6.96 -6.91 0.77
N ASP A 73 -7.75 -7.64 1.56
CA ASP A 73 -8.87 -8.44 1.05
C ASP A 73 -9.98 -7.54 0.50
N THR A 74 -10.28 -6.44 1.18
CA THR A 74 -11.26 -5.46 0.73
C THR A 74 -10.82 -4.82 -0.58
N ALA A 75 -9.55 -4.46 -0.69
CA ALA A 75 -8.98 -3.88 -1.91
C ALA A 75 -9.08 -4.86 -3.09
N LYS A 76 -8.74 -6.13 -2.85
CA LYS A 76 -8.81 -7.16 -3.88
C LYS A 76 -10.24 -7.36 -4.38
N ARG A 77 -11.21 -7.44 -3.47
CA ARG A 77 -12.62 -7.55 -3.85
C ARG A 77 -13.08 -6.37 -4.67
N HIS A 78 -12.74 -5.16 -4.23
CA HIS A 78 -13.08 -3.93 -4.96
C HIS A 78 -12.49 -3.96 -6.37
N ALA A 79 -11.23 -4.35 -6.52
CA ALA A 79 -10.58 -4.46 -7.82
C ALA A 79 -11.32 -5.44 -8.75
N VAL A 80 -11.69 -6.61 -8.24
CA VAL A 80 -12.44 -7.60 -9.01
C VAL A 80 -13.81 -7.06 -9.42
N GLU A 81 -14.52 -6.38 -8.51
CA GLU A 81 -15.81 -5.75 -8.82
C GLU A 81 -15.69 -4.69 -9.90
N GLN A 82 -14.56 -3.99 -9.96
CA GLN A 82 -14.29 -3.00 -11.00
C GLN A 82 -13.79 -3.62 -12.32
N GLY A 83 -13.64 -4.93 -12.37
CA GLY A 83 -13.28 -5.65 -13.57
C GLY A 83 -11.80 -6.01 -13.69
N ALA A 84 -11.05 -5.96 -12.60
CA ALA A 84 -9.66 -6.40 -12.62
C ALA A 84 -9.55 -7.89 -12.90
N ASN A 85 -8.52 -8.27 -13.64
CA ASN A 85 -8.22 -9.64 -13.94
C ASN A 85 -7.17 -10.17 -12.94
N ALA A 86 -7.59 -11.14 -12.12
CA ALA A 86 -6.74 -11.87 -11.18
C ALA A 86 -5.79 -10.98 -10.36
N PRO A 87 -6.30 -9.94 -9.65
CA PRO A 87 -5.44 -9.12 -8.82
C PRO A 87 -4.87 -9.95 -7.67
N ARG A 88 -3.61 -9.69 -7.32
CA ARG A 88 -2.91 -10.40 -6.24
C ARG A 88 -2.64 -9.41 -5.10
N ALA A 89 -3.05 -9.78 -3.89
CA ALA A 89 -2.89 -8.95 -2.71
C ALA A 89 -1.82 -9.52 -1.78
N PHE A 90 -0.98 -8.65 -1.25
CA PHE A 90 0.12 -8.98 -0.36
C PHE A 90 0.09 -8.09 0.87
N VAL A 91 0.54 -8.64 1.99
CA VAL A 91 0.68 -7.93 3.26
C VAL A 91 2.13 -8.07 3.71
N LYS A 92 2.76 -6.96 4.04
CA LYS A 92 4.14 -6.91 4.53
C LYS A 92 4.22 -6.02 5.77
N SER A 93 5.17 -6.32 6.63
CA SER A 93 5.50 -5.45 7.76
C SER A 93 6.72 -4.60 7.43
N GLY A 94 6.77 -3.39 7.95
CA GLY A 94 7.91 -2.53 7.78
C GLY A 94 7.55 -1.05 7.70
N GLN A 95 8.52 -0.25 7.32
CA GLN A 95 8.33 1.17 7.04
C GLN A 95 7.65 1.28 5.66
N PRO A 96 6.49 1.95 5.56
CA PRO A 96 5.68 1.87 4.35
C PRO A 96 6.41 2.20 3.05
N ALA A 97 7.02 3.38 2.94
CA ALA A 97 7.63 3.80 1.69
C ALA A 97 8.78 2.88 1.26
N ARG A 98 9.65 2.51 2.19
CA ARG A 98 10.78 1.62 1.90
C ARG A 98 10.32 0.22 1.52
N THR A 99 9.30 -0.29 2.19
CA THR A 99 8.74 -1.61 1.90
C THR A 99 8.10 -1.64 0.52
N ILE A 100 7.37 -0.58 0.16
CA ILE A 100 6.76 -0.44 -1.17
C ILE A 100 7.85 -0.46 -2.25
N VAL A 101 8.89 0.35 -2.08
CA VAL A 101 9.98 0.45 -3.07
C VAL A 101 10.72 -0.88 -3.20
N ARG A 102 11.04 -1.52 -2.07
CA ARG A 102 11.70 -2.84 -2.08
C ARG A 102 10.84 -3.89 -2.77
N PHE A 103 9.56 -3.94 -2.43
CA PHE A 103 8.63 -4.88 -3.05
C PHE A 103 8.55 -4.66 -4.57
N SER A 104 8.52 -3.40 -5.00
CA SER A 104 8.48 -3.09 -6.43
C SER A 104 9.71 -3.59 -7.18
N LYS A 105 10.88 -3.46 -6.57
CA LYS A 105 12.13 -3.98 -7.15
C LYS A 105 12.15 -5.50 -7.21
N ASP A 106 11.81 -6.14 -6.11
CA ASP A 106 11.83 -7.60 -5.99
C ASP A 106 10.86 -8.27 -6.95
N ARG A 107 9.75 -7.61 -7.26
CA ARG A 107 8.71 -8.12 -8.16
C ARG A 107 8.82 -7.58 -9.58
N GLU A 108 9.85 -6.81 -9.88
CA GLU A 108 10.06 -6.22 -11.20
C GLU A 108 8.84 -5.41 -11.66
N VAL A 109 8.29 -4.62 -10.75
CA VAL A 109 7.17 -3.70 -11.02
C VAL A 109 7.67 -2.58 -11.93
N ASP A 110 6.90 -2.25 -12.94
CA ASP A 110 7.26 -1.19 -13.89
C ASP A 110 6.33 0.03 -13.83
N LEU A 111 5.35 0.01 -12.93
CA LEU A 111 4.54 1.17 -12.60
C LEU A 111 3.98 1.04 -11.19
N ILE A 112 4.14 2.09 -10.38
CA ILE A 112 3.48 2.21 -9.08
C ILE A 112 2.39 3.27 -9.21
N VAL A 113 1.17 2.97 -8.79
CA VAL A 113 0.04 3.91 -8.78
C VAL A 113 -0.34 4.19 -7.33
N LEU A 114 -0.22 5.45 -6.92
CA LEU A 114 -0.43 5.88 -5.54
C LEU A 114 -1.55 6.90 -5.44
N GLY A 115 -2.25 6.89 -4.32
CA GLY A 115 -3.04 8.05 -3.91
C GLY A 115 -2.11 9.20 -3.53
N SER A 116 -2.53 10.43 -3.80
CA SER A 116 -1.74 11.62 -3.46
C SER A 116 -1.59 11.80 -1.94
N ARG A 117 -2.57 11.33 -1.16
CA ARG A 117 -2.61 11.38 0.30
C ARG A 117 -3.17 10.08 0.85
N GLY A 118 -2.70 9.68 2.04
CA GLY A 118 -3.18 8.48 2.72
C GLY A 118 -3.93 8.81 4.00
N LEU A 119 -4.06 7.81 4.88
CA LEU A 119 -4.65 7.97 6.20
C LEU A 119 -3.78 8.90 7.05
N GLY A 120 -4.42 9.82 7.79
CA GLY A 120 -3.72 10.72 8.70
C GLY A 120 -2.99 11.87 8.04
N ASP A 121 -3.01 11.98 6.72
CA ASP A 121 -2.40 13.11 6.02
C ASP A 121 -3.25 14.38 6.19
N LEU A 122 -2.56 15.51 6.35
CA LEU A 122 -3.21 16.80 6.53
C LEU A 122 -3.74 17.33 5.19
N GLU A 123 -4.90 17.98 5.24
CA GLU A 123 -5.43 18.68 4.08
C GLU A 123 -4.51 19.85 3.69
N GLY A 124 -4.46 20.15 2.40
CA GLY A 124 -3.66 21.25 1.86
C GLY A 124 -2.26 20.88 1.43
N TYR A 125 -1.77 19.69 1.76
CA TYR A 125 -0.49 19.21 1.24
C TYR A 125 -0.72 18.58 -0.14
N LEU A 126 0.20 18.84 -1.08
CA LEU A 126 0.12 18.27 -2.43
C LEU A 126 0.32 16.77 -2.42
N LEU A 127 1.26 16.27 -1.62
CA LEU A 127 1.53 14.84 -1.48
C LEU A 127 1.58 14.46 -0.01
N GLY A 128 1.07 13.26 0.32
CA GLY A 128 1.25 12.66 1.62
C GLY A 128 2.69 12.20 1.83
N SER A 129 3.02 11.85 3.07
CA SER A 129 4.38 11.46 3.45
C SER A 129 4.86 10.21 2.72
N VAL A 130 4.02 9.20 2.58
CA VAL A 130 4.37 7.95 1.88
C VAL A 130 4.51 8.22 0.39
N SER A 131 3.56 8.93 -0.21
CA SER A 131 3.59 9.26 -1.65
C SER A 131 4.85 10.03 -2.01
N HIS A 132 5.22 11.03 -1.19
CA HIS A 132 6.43 11.82 -1.40
C HIS A 132 7.69 10.94 -1.38
N LYS A 133 7.81 10.08 -0.38
CA LYS A 133 8.98 9.20 -0.25
C LYS A 133 9.06 8.16 -1.37
N VAL A 134 7.94 7.57 -1.75
CA VAL A 134 7.91 6.60 -2.84
C VAL A 134 8.31 7.25 -4.15
N THR A 135 7.78 8.42 -4.47
CA THR A 135 8.16 9.14 -5.71
C THR A 135 9.64 9.49 -5.73
N SER A 136 10.23 9.76 -4.58
CA SER A 136 11.66 10.08 -4.47
C SER A 136 12.57 8.87 -4.57
N LEU A 137 12.12 7.70 -4.13
CA LEU A 137 12.96 6.50 -3.98
C LEU A 137 12.74 5.45 -5.07
N ALA A 138 11.62 5.47 -5.76
CA ALA A 138 11.27 4.44 -6.74
C ALA A 138 12.20 4.51 -7.96
N ASP A 139 12.54 3.33 -8.50
CA ASP A 139 13.32 3.20 -9.73
C ASP A 139 12.43 3.05 -10.98
N CYS A 140 11.14 2.94 -10.80
CA CYS A 140 10.17 2.84 -11.90
C CYS A 140 9.26 4.06 -11.92
N PRO A 141 8.51 4.28 -13.01
CA PRO A 141 7.49 5.33 -13.06
C PRO A 141 6.49 5.22 -11.92
N VAL A 142 6.10 6.37 -11.40
CA VAL A 142 5.11 6.49 -10.32
C VAL A 142 4.01 7.43 -10.79
N MET A 143 2.79 6.95 -10.77
CA MET A 143 1.60 7.75 -11.06
C MET A 143 0.92 8.11 -9.74
N VAL A 144 0.70 9.40 -9.53
CA VAL A 144 0.00 9.89 -8.35
C VAL A 144 -1.39 10.35 -8.76
N VAL A 145 -2.38 9.82 -8.08
CA VAL A 145 -3.79 10.06 -8.39
C VAL A 145 -4.45 10.97 -7.35
#